data_8bde8ba249c205d831687ed3db092e15
#
_entry.id   8bde8ba249c205d831687ed3db092e15
#
_cell.length_a   1.000
_cell.length_b   1.000
_cell.length_c   1.000
_cell.angle_alpha   90.00
_cell.angle_beta   90.00
_cell.angle_gamma   90.00
#
_symmetry.space_group_name_H-M   'P 1'
#
loop_
_entity.id
_entity.type
_entity.pdbx_description
1 polymer ?
#
loop_
_entity_poly.entity_id
_entity_poly.type
_entity_poly.pdbx_seq_one_letter_code
_entity_poly.pdbx_strand_id
1 'polypeptide(L)'
;DLVVDIGSNDSTTLQAYPNHKCELVGIDPTGKKFSKFYPPHIKLIPDFFSFKKFNEYLGKKKAKVITSFSMLYDLDKPLEFMEDVSKILAKDGIWIFEQSYMPTMLERNSYDTVCHEHKEYYGLNQIKWMTDKVGFKIINVEFNEINGGSFSVTVAHSSSKYPVSSSLQ
;
A
#
# COMPACT_ATOMS: atom_id res chain seq x y z
N ASP A 1 -18.50 0.94 0.12
CA ASP A 1 -17.16 0.79 -0.50
C ASP A 1 -16.31 -0.17 0.33
N LEU A 2 -15.40 -0.91 -0.31
CA LEU A 2 -14.42 -1.76 0.35
C LEU A 2 -13.10 -0.99 0.49
N VAL A 3 -12.56 -0.97 1.71
CA VAL A 3 -11.23 -0.47 2.03
C VAL A 3 -10.37 -1.65 2.47
N VAL A 4 -9.18 -1.77 1.94
CA VAL A 4 -8.22 -2.84 2.25
C VAL A 4 -6.91 -2.23 2.69
N ASP A 5 -6.39 -2.68 3.84
CA ASP A 5 -5.06 -2.33 4.33
C ASP A 5 -4.17 -3.58 4.29
N ILE A 6 -3.09 -3.52 3.50
CA ILE A 6 -2.15 -4.63 3.32
C ILE A 6 -0.92 -4.35 4.18
N GLY A 7 -0.58 -5.29 5.06
CA GLY A 7 0.36 -5.04 6.16
C GLY A 7 -0.29 -4.28 7.30
N SER A 8 -1.54 -4.62 7.60
CA SER A 8 -2.43 -3.86 8.49
C SER A 8 -2.09 -3.92 9.98
N ASN A 9 -1.13 -4.74 10.36
CA ASN A 9 -0.61 -4.89 11.72
C ASN A 9 -1.75 -4.95 12.77
N ASP A 10 -1.89 -3.93 13.61
CA ASP A 10 -2.90 -3.82 14.67
C ASP A 10 -4.20 -3.11 14.24
N SER A 11 -4.40 -2.89 12.95
CA SER A 11 -5.55 -2.19 12.35
C SER A 11 -5.66 -0.68 12.61
N THR A 12 -4.63 -0.02 13.13
CA THR A 12 -4.68 1.41 13.44
C THR A 12 -5.17 2.26 12.28
N THR A 13 -4.66 2.04 11.06
CA THR A 13 -5.11 2.75 9.85
C THR A 13 -6.60 2.54 9.59
N LEU A 14 -7.07 1.31 9.68
CA LEU A 14 -8.47 0.98 9.41
C LEU A 14 -9.43 1.55 10.45
N GLN A 15 -8.99 1.68 11.70
CA GLN A 15 -9.79 2.26 12.78
C GLN A 15 -10.08 3.77 12.58
N ALA A 16 -9.29 4.45 11.74
CA ALA A 16 -9.52 5.86 11.39
C ALA A 16 -10.72 6.05 10.43
N TYR A 17 -11.18 4.99 9.77
CA TYR A 17 -12.34 5.05 8.90
C TYR A 17 -13.67 5.00 9.68
N PRO A 18 -14.72 5.70 9.20
CA PRO A 18 -16.04 5.62 9.83
C PRO A 18 -16.63 4.20 9.70
N ASN A 19 -16.85 3.54 10.83
CA ASN A 19 -17.23 2.12 10.91
C ASN A 19 -18.60 1.72 10.31
N HIS A 20 -19.41 2.69 9.89
CA HIS A 20 -20.74 2.45 9.29
C HIS A 20 -20.83 2.78 7.78
N LYS A 21 -19.72 3.24 7.17
CA LYS A 21 -19.71 3.70 5.76
C LYS A 21 -18.94 2.79 4.81
N CYS A 22 -18.03 1.98 5.35
CA CYS A 22 -17.12 1.16 4.56
C CYS A 22 -17.05 -0.27 5.11
N GLU A 23 -16.85 -1.23 4.24
CA GLU A 23 -16.37 -2.56 4.62
C GLU A 23 -14.86 -2.45 4.78
N LEU A 24 -14.34 -2.78 5.96
CA LEU A 24 -12.92 -2.62 6.31
C LEU A 24 -12.26 -3.98 6.44
N VAL A 25 -11.15 -4.18 5.74
CA VAL A 25 -10.41 -5.44 5.72
C VAL A 25 -8.91 -5.19 5.87
N GLY A 26 -8.32 -5.80 6.89
CA GLY A 26 -6.88 -5.89 7.05
C GLY A 26 -6.34 -7.22 6.55
N ILE A 27 -5.22 -7.20 5.85
CA ILE A 27 -4.52 -8.40 5.39
C ILE A 27 -3.09 -8.36 5.93
N ASP A 28 -2.77 -9.28 6.84
CA ASP A 28 -1.47 -9.30 7.50
C ASP A 28 -1.14 -10.70 8.02
N PRO A 29 0.01 -11.30 7.67
CA PRO A 29 0.39 -12.62 8.17
C PRO A 29 0.60 -12.65 9.69
N THR A 30 0.96 -11.53 10.31
CA THR A 30 1.11 -11.39 11.76
C THR A 30 -0.22 -11.12 12.48
N GLY A 31 -1.31 -10.93 11.73
CA GLY A 31 -2.61 -10.50 12.22
C GLY A 31 -3.19 -11.37 13.34
N LYS A 32 -2.89 -12.69 13.38
CA LYS A 32 -3.29 -13.54 14.51
C LYS A 32 -2.74 -13.03 15.84
N LYS A 33 -1.49 -12.56 15.85
CA LYS A 33 -0.83 -12.00 17.04
C LYS A 33 -1.48 -10.70 17.51
N PHE A 34 -1.98 -9.91 16.56
CA PHE A 34 -2.59 -8.60 16.80
C PHE A 34 -4.13 -8.62 16.76
N SER A 35 -4.75 -9.78 16.61
CA SER A 35 -6.22 -9.93 16.44
C SER A 35 -7.05 -9.26 17.52
N LYS A 36 -6.54 -9.16 18.76
CA LYS A 36 -7.22 -8.47 19.88
C LYS A 36 -7.41 -6.97 19.67
N PHE A 37 -6.66 -6.37 18.75
CA PHE A 37 -6.77 -4.94 18.42
C PHE A 37 -7.73 -4.65 17.28
N TYR A 38 -8.26 -5.70 16.64
CA TYR A 38 -9.26 -5.56 15.57
C TYR A 38 -10.67 -5.43 16.17
N PRO A 39 -11.32 -4.27 16.03
CA PRO A 39 -12.72 -4.13 16.37
C PRO A 39 -13.60 -5.10 15.55
N PRO A 40 -14.77 -5.52 16.06
CA PRO A 40 -15.63 -6.51 15.39
C PRO A 40 -16.09 -6.14 13.96
N HIS A 41 -16.08 -4.86 13.63
CA HIS A 41 -16.46 -4.35 12.30
C HIS A 41 -15.31 -4.36 11.27
N ILE A 42 -14.08 -4.68 11.69
CA ILE A 42 -12.91 -4.79 10.81
C ILE A 42 -12.58 -6.26 10.62
N LYS A 43 -12.66 -6.74 9.39
CA LYS A 43 -12.31 -8.11 9.05
C LYS A 43 -10.80 -8.26 8.95
N LEU A 44 -10.24 -9.27 9.61
CA LEU A 44 -8.85 -9.66 9.49
C LEU A 44 -8.71 -10.88 8.58
N ILE A 45 -7.79 -10.81 7.62
CA ILE A 45 -7.28 -11.94 6.84
C ILE A 45 -5.83 -12.20 7.29
N PRO A 46 -5.59 -13.20 8.15
CA PRO A 46 -4.28 -13.45 8.74
C PRO A 46 -3.39 -14.27 7.81
N ASP A 47 -3.05 -13.72 6.65
CA ASP A 47 -2.27 -14.37 5.61
C ASP A 47 -1.44 -13.32 4.83
N PHE A 48 -0.45 -13.79 4.06
CA PHE A 48 0.22 -12.95 3.09
C PHE A 48 -0.76 -12.52 1.99
N PHE A 49 -0.66 -11.26 1.59
CA PHE A 49 -1.47 -10.76 0.49
C PHE A 49 -1.10 -11.44 -0.83
N SER A 50 -2.11 -11.87 -1.55
CA SER A 50 -2.08 -12.22 -2.97
C SER A 50 -3.48 -12.09 -3.55
N PHE A 51 -3.60 -11.93 -4.87
CA PHE A 51 -4.89 -11.94 -5.56
C PHE A 51 -5.68 -13.23 -5.28
N LYS A 52 -5.00 -14.37 -5.23
CA LYS A 52 -5.62 -15.66 -4.89
C LYS A 52 -6.25 -15.63 -3.50
N LYS A 53 -5.49 -15.23 -2.48
CA LYS A 53 -5.96 -15.14 -1.10
C LYS A 53 -7.09 -14.12 -0.94
N PHE A 54 -6.96 -12.97 -1.55
CA PHE A 54 -8.03 -11.98 -1.56
C PHE A 54 -9.34 -12.59 -2.08
N ASN A 55 -9.31 -13.30 -3.22
CA ASN A 55 -10.49 -13.93 -3.80
C ASN A 55 -11.05 -15.08 -2.94
N GLU A 56 -10.21 -15.84 -2.25
CA GLU A 56 -10.65 -16.89 -1.32
C GLU A 56 -11.54 -16.32 -0.18
N TYR A 57 -11.19 -15.14 0.34
CA TYR A 57 -11.90 -14.52 1.47
C TYR A 57 -13.01 -13.54 1.08
N LEU A 58 -12.88 -12.85 -0.05
CA LEU A 58 -13.72 -11.72 -0.45
C LEU A 58 -14.40 -11.92 -1.81
N GLY A 59 -14.09 -13.01 -2.51
CA GLY A 59 -14.64 -13.27 -3.83
C GLY A 59 -14.23 -12.22 -4.87
N LYS A 60 -15.15 -11.89 -5.77
CA LYS A 60 -14.90 -10.93 -6.87
C LYS A 60 -15.03 -9.46 -6.48
N LYS A 61 -15.01 -9.15 -5.17
CA LYS A 61 -15.07 -7.76 -4.71
C LYS A 61 -13.88 -6.96 -5.24
N LYS A 62 -14.06 -5.64 -5.33
CA LYS A 62 -13.01 -4.69 -5.69
C LYS A 62 -12.88 -3.65 -4.59
N ALA A 63 -11.64 -3.32 -4.24
CA ALA A 63 -11.35 -2.30 -3.25
C ALA A 63 -11.44 -0.91 -3.86
N LYS A 64 -12.11 0.01 -3.20
CA LYS A 64 -12.17 1.42 -3.56
C LYS A 64 -10.92 2.16 -3.08
N VAL A 65 -10.42 1.77 -1.92
CA VAL A 65 -9.17 2.27 -1.36
C VAL A 65 -8.32 1.08 -0.93
N ILE A 66 -7.06 1.09 -1.29
CA ILE A 66 -6.05 0.17 -0.78
C ILE A 66 -4.96 1.01 -0.12
N THR A 67 -4.50 0.59 1.05
CA THR A 67 -3.33 1.14 1.72
C THR A 67 -2.27 0.07 1.94
N SER A 68 -1.00 0.45 1.90
CA SER A 68 0.12 -0.40 2.32
C SER A 68 1.30 0.47 2.74
N PHE A 69 1.62 0.46 4.03
CA PHE A 69 2.64 1.34 4.60
C PHE A 69 3.85 0.54 5.07
N SER A 70 5.04 1.04 4.75
CA SER A 70 6.31 0.50 5.22
C SER A 70 6.49 -1.00 4.96
N MET A 71 6.15 -1.48 3.76
CA MET A 71 6.24 -2.91 3.44
C MET A 71 6.71 -3.25 2.01
N LEU A 72 6.62 -2.31 1.05
CA LEU A 72 6.94 -2.59 -0.35
C LEU A 72 8.44 -2.93 -0.54
N TYR A 73 9.31 -2.33 0.25
CA TYR A 73 10.75 -2.56 0.23
C TYR A 73 11.20 -3.91 0.81
N ASP A 74 10.30 -4.65 1.48
CA ASP A 74 10.57 -5.97 2.05
C ASP A 74 10.24 -7.11 1.08
N LEU A 75 9.58 -6.80 -0.04
CA LEU A 75 9.05 -7.80 -0.95
C LEU A 75 10.14 -8.38 -1.86
N ASP A 76 10.15 -9.70 -2.02
CA ASP A 76 10.99 -10.38 -3.02
C ASP A 76 10.56 -10.08 -4.47
N LYS A 77 9.27 -9.81 -4.66
CA LYS A 77 8.64 -9.67 -5.97
C LYS A 77 7.66 -8.50 -6.02
N PRO A 78 8.17 -7.26 -5.94
CA PRO A 78 7.31 -6.07 -5.87
C PRO A 78 6.39 -5.90 -7.08
N LEU A 79 6.82 -6.26 -8.28
CA LEU A 79 5.98 -6.18 -9.47
C LEU A 79 4.80 -7.15 -9.42
N GLU A 80 5.01 -8.42 -8.99
CA GLU A 80 3.91 -9.39 -8.82
C GLU A 80 2.90 -8.89 -7.78
N PHE A 81 3.38 -8.30 -6.69
CA PHE A 81 2.53 -7.67 -5.69
C PHE A 81 1.69 -6.53 -6.28
N MET A 82 2.32 -5.61 -7.03
CA MET A 82 1.61 -4.51 -7.69
C MET A 82 0.58 -5.00 -8.71
N GLU A 83 0.89 -6.05 -9.47
CA GLU A 83 -0.07 -6.69 -10.38
C GLU A 83 -1.27 -7.26 -9.62
N ASP A 84 -1.05 -7.87 -8.47
CA ASP A 84 -2.13 -8.40 -7.64
C ASP A 84 -2.98 -7.28 -7.04
N VAL A 85 -2.36 -6.17 -6.60
CA VAL A 85 -3.08 -4.95 -6.20
C VAL A 85 -3.92 -4.41 -7.36
N SER A 86 -3.37 -4.34 -8.57
CA SER A 86 -4.10 -3.89 -9.75
C SER A 86 -5.35 -4.74 -10.04
N LYS A 87 -5.25 -6.06 -9.84
CA LYS A 87 -6.38 -6.99 -10.03
C LYS A 87 -7.51 -6.80 -9.03
N ILE A 88 -7.24 -6.32 -7.81
CA ILE A 88 -8.26 -6.13 -6.77
C ILE A 88 -8.77 -4.69 -6.66
N LEU A 89 -8.04 -3.71 -7.21
CA LEU A 89 -8.45 -2.31 -7.20
C LEU A 89 -9.65 -2.08 -8.11
N ALA A 90 -10.61 -1.28 -7.66
CA ALA A 90 -11.73 -0.82 -8.48
C ALA A 90 -11.24 0.11 -9.60
N LYS A 91 -11.98 0.19 -10.73
CA LYS A 91 -11.62 1.06 -11.86
C LYS A 91 -11.44 2.53 -11.49
N ASP A 92 -12.20 2.98 -10.50
CA ASP A 92 -12.18 4.32 -9.92
C ASP A 92 -11.64 4.30 -8.47
N GLY A 93 -10.87 3.28 -8.13
CA GLY A 93 -10.18 3.15 -6.85
C GLY A 93 -8.81 3.80 -6.86
N ILE A 94 -8.25 3.96 -5.65
CA ILE A 94 -6.90 4.45 -5.41
C ILE A 94 -6.13 3.47 -4.52
N TRP A 95 -4.83 3.38 -4.76
CA TRP A 95 -3.90 2.71 -3.87
C TRP A 95 -2.89 3.72 -3.34
N ILE A 96 -2.74 3.79 -2.02
CA ILE A 96 -1.83 4.67 -1.31
C ILE A 96 -0.78 3.79 -0.62
N PHE A 97 0.49 4.07 -0.86
CA PHE A 97 1.57 3.40 -0.16
C PHE A 97 2.66 4.40 0.23
N GLU A 98 3.28 4.15 1.37
CA GLU A 98 4.34 4.98 1.92
C GLU A 98 5.54 4.13 2.29
N GLN A 99 6.74 4.68 2.08
CA GLN A 99 7.98 4.03 2.40
C GLN A 99 9.13 5.04 2.48
N SER A 100 10.27 4.60 3.01
CA SER A 100 11.50 5.38 3.04
C SER A 100 11.91 5.84 1.65
N TYR A 101 12.37 7.10 1.54
CA TYR A 101 12.79 7.72 0.30
C TYR A 101 14.31 7.69 0.17
N MET A 102 14.84 6.84 -0.70
CA MET A 102 16.27 6.63 -0.85
C MET A 102 17.10 7.92 -1.06
N PRO A 103 16.70 8.90 -1.90
CA PRO A 103 17.48 10.13 -2.03
C PRO A 103 17.67 10.88 -0.72
N THR A 104 16.62 11.00 0.12
CA THR A 104 16.74 11.64 1.44
C THR A 104 17.62 10.83 2.39
N MET A 105 17.54 9.48 2.34
CA MET A 105 18.43 8.62 3.13
C MET A 105 19.90 8.89 2.80
N LEU A 106 20.25 9.02 1.52
CA LEU A 106 21.61 9.31 1.08
C LEU A 106 22.05 10.73 1.48
N GLU A 107 21.17 11.73 1.30
CA GLU A 107 21.44 13.12 1.66
C GLU A 107 21.69 13.29 3.15
N ARG A 108 20.94 12.59 4.00
CA ARG A 108 21.03 12.67 5.46
C ARG A 108 21.98 11.65 6.09
N ASN A 109 22.58 10.77 5.31
CA ASN A 109 23.37 9.63 5.79
C ASN A 109 22.60 8.77 6.80
N SER A 110 21.34 8.47 6.53
CA SER A 110 20.46 7.68 7.39
C SER A 110 20.75 6.19 7.25
N TYR A 111 21.58 5.63 8.14
CA TYR A 111 21.95 4.19 8.12
C TYR A 111 20.99 3.31 8.91
N ASP A 112 20.18 3.90 9.76
CA ASP A 112 19.24 3.21 10.65
C ASP A 112 18.15 2.44 9.90
N THR A 113 17.87 2.81 8.67
CA THR A 113 16.94 2.08 7.78
C THR A 113 17.61 0.95 7.00
N VAL A 114 18.93 0.79 7.09
CA VAL A 114 19.67 -0.29 6.41
C VAL A 114 19.66 -1.53 7.30
N CYS A 115 18.81 -2.48 6.99
CA CYS A 115 18.68 -3.75 7.71
C CYS A 115 18.40 -4.89 6.73
N HIS A 116 18.53 -6.14 7.21
CA HIS A 116 18.40 -7.33 6.37
C HIS A 116 16.96 -7.59 5.88
N GLU A 117 15.95 -6.98 6.49
CA GLU A 117 14.55 -7.07 6.08
C GLU A 117 14.26 -6.17 4.88
N HIS A 118 14.95 -5.01 4.78
CA HIS A 118 14.77 -4.07 3.68
C HIS A 118 15.61 -4.51 2.46
N LYS A 119 14.96 -5.17 1.52
CA LYS A 119 15.61 -5.73 0.33
C LYS A 119 15.87 -4.70 -0.74
N GLU A 120 15.07 -3.66 -0.78
CA GLU A 120 15.08 -2.63 -1.82
C GLU A 120 15.02 -1.22 -1.22
N TYR A 121 15.60 -0.26 -1.93
CA TYR A 121 15.57 1.16 -1.56
C TYR A 121 15.11 1.96 -2.78
N TYR A 122 13.95 2.61 -2.65
CA TYR A 122 13.29 3.22 -3.78
C TYR A 122 13.42 4.74 -3.81
N GLY A 123 13.67 5.26 -5.03
CA GLY A 123 13.35 6.63 -5.38
C GLY A 123 12.09 6.69 -6.25
N LEU A 124 11.61 7.90 -6.54
CA LEU A 124 10.37 8.10 -7.30
C LEU A 124 10.44 7.52 -8.72
N ASN A 125 11.61 7.56 -9.35
CA ASN A 125 11.79 7.03 -10.72
C ASN A 125 11.57 5.52 -10.79
N GLN A 126 12.04 4.75 -9.79
CA GLN A 126 11.83 3.32 -9.70
C GLN A 126 10.35 3.01 -9.50
N ILE A 127 9.70 3.73 -8.59
CA ILE A 127 8.26 3.60 -8.35
C ILE A 127 7.47 3.93 -9.62
N LYS A 128 7.80 5.02 -10.30
CA LYS A 128 7.14 5.39 -11.55
C LYS A 128 7.28 4.29 -12.60
N TRP A 129 8.48 3.75 -12.78
CA TRP A 129 8.72 2.67 -13.74
C TRP A 129 7.87 1.43 -13.40
N MET A 130 7.82 1.03 -12.13
CA MET A 130 7.01 -0.13 -11.69
C MET A 130 5.50 0.11 -11.89
N THR A 131 5.02 1.29 -11.51
CA THR A 131 3.59 1.64 -11.67
C THR A 131 3.17 1.67 -13.13
N ASP A 132 4.00 2.25 -14.00
CA ASP A 132 3.75 2.27 -15.46
C ASP A 132 3.68 0.84 -16.02
N LYS A 133 4.56 -0.08 -15.58
CA LYS A 133 4.59 -1.48 -16.01
C LYS A 133 3.30 -2.24 -15.70
N VAL A 134 2.68 -1.97 -14.55
CA VAL A 134 1.46 -2.67 -14.12
C VAL A 134 0.16 -1.93 -14.49
N GLY A 135 0.26 -0.85 -15.27
CA GLY A 135 -0.90 -0.10 -15.77
C GLY A 135 -1.50 0.87 -14.76
N PHE A 136 -0.73 1.34 -13.80
CA PHE A 136 -1.07 2.45 -12.93
C PHE A 136 -0.52 3.78 -13.44
N LYS A 137 -1.04 4.87 -12.92
CA LYS A 137 -0.48 6.22 -12.99
C LYS A 137 -0.39 6.82 -11.59
N ILE A 138 0.67 7.57 -11.33
CA ILE A 138 0.82 8.31 -10.09
C ILE A 138 -0.06 9.56 -10.16
N ILE A 139 -0.93 9.75 -9.18
CA ILE A 139 -1.84 10.90 -9.10
C ILE A 139 -1.47 11.87 -7.99
N ASN A 140 -0.71 11.43 -7.00
CA ASN A 140 -0.14 12.30 -5.97
C ASN A 140 1.14 11.71 -5.38
N VAL A 141 2.06 12.60 -4.93
CA VAL A 141 3.25 12.25 -4.14
C VAL A 141 3.41 13.28 -3.03
N GLU A 142 3.57 12.82 -1.81
CA GLU A 142 3.83 13.65 -0.63
C GLU A 142 5.10 13.17 0.07
N PHE A 143 5.95 14.10 0.46
CA PHE A 143 7.17 13.83 1.22
C PHE A 143 6.94 14.21 2.68
N ASN A 144 7.52 13.44 3.60
CA ASN A 144 7.43 13.68 5.03
C ASN A 144 8.73 13.28 5.75
N GLU A 145 8.79 13.54 7.06
CA GLU A 145 9.97 13.30 7.90
C GLU A 145 9.95 11.92 8.62
N ILE A 146 8.97 11.09 8.34
CA ILE A 146 8.83 9.77 8.99
C ILE A 146 10.03 8.91 8.60
N ASN A 147 10.61 8.18 9.57
CA ASN A 147 11.77 7.31 9.39
C ASN A 147 12.97 8.01 8.70
N GLY A 148 13.21 9.27 9.04
CA GLY A 148 14.32 10.04 8.45
C GLY A 148 14.08 10.58 7.05
N GLY A 149 12.88 10.41 6.54
CA GLY A 149 12.42 10.88 5.23
C GLY A 149 11.71 9.77 4.46
N SER A 150 10.41 9.93 4.30
CA SER A 150 9.56 9.01 3.54
C SER A 150 8.80 9.73 2.45
N PHE A 151 8.24 8.97 1.53
CA PHE A 151 7.30 9.47 0.54
C PHE A 151 6.06 8.60 0.45
N SER A 152 4.91 9.25 0.44
CA SER A 152 3.61 8.65 0.21
C SER A 152 3.23 8.83 -1.25
N VAL A 153 2.89 7.74 -1.91
CA VAL A 153 2.52 7.73 -3.33
C VAL A 153 1.09 7.26 -3.47
N THR A 154 0.27 8.05 -4.13
CA THR A 154 -1.09 7.66 -4.51
C THR A 154 -1.14 7.33 -5.99
N VAL A 155 -1.63 6.13 -6.30
CA VAL A 155 -1.80 5.68 -7.68
C VAL A 155 -3.25 5.29 -7.96
N ALA A 156 -3.60 5.32 -9.23
CA ALA A 156 -4.86 4.81 -9.76
C ALA A 156 -4.60 4.10 -11.09
N HIS A 157 -5.56 3.32 -11.59
CA HIS A 157 -5.45 2.76 -12.93
C HIS A 157 -5.18 3.88 -13.97
N SER A 158 -4.30 3.62 -14.93
CA SER A 158 -3.96 4.57 -16.00
C SER A 158 -5.21 5.05 -16.78
N SER A 159 -6.20 4.19 -16.91
CA SER A 159 -7.51 4.48 -17.54
C SER A 159 -8.48 5.27 -16.65
N SER A 160 -8.15 5.51 -15.38
CA SER A 160 -9.03 6.24 -14.45
C SER A 160 -9.16 7.72 -14.83
N LYS A 161 -10.22 8.38 -14.34
CA LYS A 161 -10.46 9.81 -14.56
C LYS A 161 -9.65 10.75 -13.65
N TYR A 162 -8.90 10.20 -12.70
CA TYR A 162 -8.07 11.04 -11.82
C TYR A 162 -7.02 11.78 -12.64
N PRO A 163 -6.80 13.09 -12.41
CA PRO A 163 -5.70 13.81 -13.04
C PRO A 163 -4.35 13.30 -12.52
N VAL A 164 -3.32 13.38 -13.35
CA VAL A 164 -1.94 13.21 -12.90
C VAL A 164 -1.54 14.46 -12.12
N SER A 165 -0.80 14.30 -11.03
CA SER A 165 -0.32 15.43 -10.25
C SER A 165 0.54 16.37 -11.10
N SER A 166 0.30 17.67 -10.99
CA SER A 166 1.11 18.69 -11.67
C SER A 166 2.57 18.72 -11.19
N SER A 167 2.82 18.24 -9.97
CA SER A 167 4.18 18.13 -9.42
C SER A 167 5.02 17.02 -10.07
N LEU A 168 4.41 16.19 -10.94
CA LEU A 168 5.06 15.09 -11.67
C LEU A 168 5.25 15.41 -13.17
N GLN A 169 4.85 16.57 -13.60
CA GLN A 169 5.04 17.12 -14.96
C GLN A 169 6.28 18.02 -15.02
#